data_086d2979be5abd9093a29a4eb377bd5b
#
_entry.id   086d2979be5abd9093a29a4eb377bd5b
#
_cell.length_a   1.000
_cell.length_b   1.000
_cell.length_c   1.000
_cell.angle_alpha   90.00
_cell.angle_beta   90.00
_cell.angle_gamma   90.00
#
_symmetry.space_group_name_H-M   'P 1'
#
loop_
_entity.id
_entity.type
_entity.pdbx_description
1 polymer ?
#
loop_
_entity_poly.entity_id
_entity_poly.type
_entity_poly.pdbx_seq_one_letter_code
_entity_poly.pdbx_strand_id
1 'polypeptide(L)'
;MYYIGKTYEIFAIIIRNLENEKYLNIPRHNHLSYQNKQFMWLLKAEIDKNILNPPTIEEMKNIAEMSESKLRRCFKATYGKTIYEYVRYKKMEQAIRFLSHDEMSIHNIATTLGYESASKFSAAFKKIYGITPSAFRKSFNL
;
A
#
# COMPACT_ATOMS: atom_id res chain seq x y z
N MET A 1 -18.53 -30.41 -11.15
CA MET A 1 -17.81 -30.06 -12.40
C MET A 1 -17.65 -28.54 -12.64
N TYR A 2 -18.56 -27.70 -12.18
CA TYR A 2 -18.49 -26.23 -12.40
C TYR A 2 -17.27 -25.54 -11.74
N TYR A 3 -16.84 -26.00 -10.56
CA TYR A 3 -15.70 -25.40 -9.83
C TYR A 3 -14.32 -25.72 -10.41
N ILE A 4 -14.17 -26.86 -11.07
CA ILE A 4 -12.90 -27.28 -11.68
C ILE A 4 -12.58 -26.37 -12.88
N GLY A 5 -13.57 -26.04 -13.72
CA GLY A 5 -13.38 -25.12 -14.84
C GLY A 5 -12.96 -23.70 -14.45
N LYS A 6 -13.55 -23.16 -13.37
CA LYS A 6 -13.20 -21.85 -12.82
C LYS A 6 -11.77 -21.78 -12.29
N THR A 7 -11.30 -22.88 -11.67
CA THR A 7 -9.95 -22.96 -11.15
C THR A 7 -8.91 -22.94 -12.28
N TYR A 8 -9.18 -23.65 -13.38
CA TYR A 8 -8.30 -23.62 -14.56
C TYR A 8 -8.28 -22.25 -15.26
N GLU A 9 -9.42 -21.55 -15.35
CA GLU A 9 -9.46 -20.18 -15.88
C GLU A 9 -8.61 -19.21 -15.06
N ILE A 10 -8.69 -19.29 -13.73
CA ILE A 10 -7.88 -18.46 -12.81
C ILE A 10 -6.39 -18.77 -12.98
N PHE A 11 -6.01 -20.06 -13.06
CA PHE A 11 -4.62 -20.45 -13.31
C PHE A 11 -4.14 -19.97 -14.68
N ALA A 12 -4.95 -20.06 -15.72
CA ALA A 12 -4.60 -19.59 -17.05
C ALA A 12 -4.39 -18.05 -17.08
N ILE A 13 -5.20 -17.28 -16.33
CA ILE A 13 -5.04 -15.84 -16.20
C ILE A 13 -3.74 -15.51 -15.44
N ILE A 14 -3.46 -16.23 -14.35
CA ILE A 14 -2.24 -16.04 -13.57
C ILE A 14 -1.00 -16.35 -14.42
N ILE A 15 -0.99 -17.47 -15.14
CA ILE A 15 0.12 -17.85 -16.02
C ILE A 15 0.32 -16.82 -17.13
N ARG A 16 -0.77 -16.37 -17.78
CA ARG A 16 -0.72 -15.33 -18.82
C ARG A 16 -0.17 -14.02 -18.30
N ASN A 17 -0.55 -13.61 -17.08
CA ASN A 17 -0.01 -12.40 -16.46
C ASN A 17 1.47 -12.54 -16.12
N LEU A 18 1.90 -13.70 -15.63
CA LEU A 18 3.31 -14.00 -15.37
C LEU A 18 4.15 -14.06 -16.67
N GLU A 19 3.58 -14.56 -17.75
CA GLU A 19 4.22 -14.54 -19.08
C GLU A 19 4.27 -13.13 -19.66
N ASN A 20 3.23 -12.32 -19.53
CA ASN A 20 3.22 -10.92 -19.96
C ASN A 20 4.22 -10.06 -19.18
N GLU A 21 4.44 -10.32 -17.89
CA GLU A 21 5.53 -9.68 -17.13
C GLU A 21 6.92 -10.03 -17.66
N LYS A 22 7.11 -11.22 -18.24
CA LYS A 22 8.35 -11.62 -18.91
C LYS A 22 8.62 -10.86 -20.20
N TYR A 23 7.57 -10.36 -20.87
CA TYR A 23 7.66 -9.61 -22.14
C TYR A 23 7.59 -8.09 -21.97
N LEU A 24 7.25 -7.59 -20.78
CA LEU A 24 7.46 -6.20 -20.47
C LEU A 24 8.97 -5.97 -20.49
N ASN A 25 9.44 -5.28 -21.53
CA ASN A 25 10.81 -4.78 -21.66
C ASN A 25 11.13 -3.91 -20.45
N ILE A 26 11.51 -4.53 -19.34
CA ILE A 26 12.06 -3.86 -18.17
C ILE A 26 13.39 -3.29 -18.67
N PRO A 27 13.60 -1.96 -18.65
CA PRO A 27 14.87 -1.39 -19.03
C PRO A 27 15.97 -2.11 -18.28
N ARG A 28 16.97 -2.62 -18.98
CA ARG A 28 18.09 -3.44 -18.47
C ARG A 28 18.90 -2.79 -17.34
N HIS A 29 18.53 -1.60 -16.87
CA HIS A 29 19.21 -0.84 -15.82
C HIS A 29 18.63 -1.01 -14.40
N ASN A 30 17.58 -1.82 -14.19
CA ASN A 30 16.99 -2.03 -12.88
C ASN A 30 17.00 -3.50 -12.43
N HIS A 31 18.10 -4.20 -12.65
CA HIS A 31 18.31 -5.48 -11.96
C HIS A 31 18.59 -5.20 -10.48
N LEU A 32 17.51 -5.04 -9.72
CA LEU A 32 17.59 -5.19 -8.27
C LEU A 32 18.16 -6.59 -8.00
N SER A 33 19.29 -6.65 -7.29
CA SER A 33 19.85 -7.94 -6.90
C SER A 33 18.79 -8.74 -6.13
N TYR A 34 18.86 -10.05 -6.16
CA TYR A 34 17.97 -10.92 -5.39
C TYR A 34 17.89 -10.50 -3.93
N GLN A 35 19.02 -10.15 -3.33
CA GLN A 35 19.13 -9.66 -1.95
C GLN A 35 18.34 -8.34 -1.74
N ASN A 36 18.43 -7.39 -2.67
CA ASN A 36 17.66 -6.14 -2.58
C ASN A 36 16.14 -6.41 -2.63
N LYS A 37 15.69 -7.38 -3.42
CA LYS A 37 14.27 -7.78 -3.47
C LYS A 37 13.80 -8.37 -2.14
N GLN A 38 14.62 -9.20 -1.50
CA GLN A 38 14.32 -9.74 -0.18
C GLN A 38 14.22 -8.65 0.88
N PHE A 39 15.15 -7.69 0.91
CA PHE A 39 15.06 -6.55 1.81
C PHE A 39 13.82 -5.68 1.57
N MET A 40 13.43 -5.47 0.31
CA MET A 40 12.21 -4.73 0.00
C MET A 40 10.96 -5.47 0.46
N TRP A 41 10.93 -6.78 0.34
CA TRP A 41 9.84 -7.60 0.86
C TRP A 41 9.74 -7.53 2.40
N LEU A 42 10.85 -7.69 3.11
CA LEU A 42 10.90 -7.58 4.58
C LEU A 42 10.47 -6.18 5.06
N LEU A 43 10.97 -5.15 4.40
CA LEU A 43 10.61 -3.77 4.71
C LEU A 43 9.12 -3.51 4.51
N LYS A 44 8.56 -3.97 3.40
CA LYS A 44 7.12 -3.86 3.14
C LYS A 44 6.30 -4.56 4.20
N ALA A 45 6.69 -5.78 4.59
CA ALA A 45 6.02 -6.54 5.63
C ALA A 45 6.04 -5.80 6.99
N GLU A 46 7.17 -5.17 7.34
CA GLU A 46 7.29 -4.39 8.58
C GLU A 46 6.43 -3.11 8.54
N ILE A 47 6.38 -2.43 7.40
CA ILE A 47 5.47 -1.28 7.21
C ILE A 47 4.00 -1.72 7.35
N ASP A 48 3.60 -2.81 6.71
CA ASP A 48 2.22 -3.31 6.72
C ASP A 48 1.77 -3.74 8.13
N LYS A 49 2.69 -4.32 8.89
CA LYS A 49 2.46 -4.73 10.28
C LYS A 49 2.19 -3.54 11.21
N ASN A 50 2.87 -2.42 10.97
CA ASN A 50 2.84 -1.24 11.83
C ASN A 50 2.33 0.01 11.10
N ILE A 51 1.31 -0.11 10.27
CA ILE A 51 0.89 0.96 9.35
C ILE A 51 0.46 2.26 10.04
N LEU A 52 -0.03 2.20 11.27
CA LEU A 52 -0.39 3.39 12.06
C LEU A 52 0.85 4.15 12.53
N ASN A 53 1.89 3.40 12.91
CA ASN A 53 3.19 3.92 13.33
C ASN A 53 4.30 3.22 12.52
N PRO A 54 4.44 3.54 11.22
CA PRO A 54 5.41 2.87 10.38
C PRO A 54 6.84 3.18 10.83
N PRO A 55 7.80 2.30 10.54
CA PRO A 55 9.20 2.56 10.88
C PRO A 55 9.67 3.89 10.30
N THR A 56 10.54 4.57 11.03
CA THR A 56 11.22 5.78 10.56
C THR A 56 12.15 5.46 9.40
N ILE A 57 12.57 6.47 8.64
CA ILE A 57 13.49 6.25 7.52
C ILE A 57 14.82 5.64 7.99
N GLU A 58 15.26 5.98 9.19
CA GLU A 58 16.49 5.43 9.78
C GLU A 58 16.33 3.93 10.12
N GLU A 59 15.22 3.55 10.72
CA GLU A 59 14.89 2.14 10.96
C GLU A 59 14.75 1.37 9.66
N MET A 60 14.11 1.96 8.63
CA MET A 60 13.99 1.35 7.31
C MET A 60 15.34 1.13 6.63
N LYS A 61 16.29 2.08 6.77
CA LYS A 61 17.67 1.93 6.28
C LYS A 61 18.36 0.75 6.93
N ASN A 62 18.19 0.58 8.25
CA ASN A 62 18.78 -0.53 9.00
C ASN A 62 18.17 -1.87 8.57
N ILE A 63 16.85 -1.95 8.41
CA ILE A 63 16.16 -3.17 7.93
C ILE A 63 16.63 -3.55 6.52
N ALA A 64 16.78 -2.57 5.64
CA ALA A 64 17.14 -2.80 4.25
C ALA A 64 18.66 -2.89 4.01
N GLU A 65 19.47 -2.57 5.02
CA GLU A 65 20.94 -2.48 4.91
C GLU A 65 21.39 -1.56 3.75
N MET A 66 20.72 -0.42 3.59
CA MET A 66 20.90 0.48 2.47
C MET A 66 21.00 1.94 2.91
N SER A 67 21.70 2.76 2.09
CA SER A 67 21.58 4.22 2.19
C SER A 67 20.15 4.67 1.86
N GLU A 68 19.74 5.83 2.36
CA GLU A 68 18.41 6.38 2.10
C GLU A 68 18.11 6.52 0.60
N SER A 69 19.04 7.04 -0.18
CA SER A 69 18.86 7.20 -1.63
C SER A 69 18.65 5.87 -2.35
N LYS A 70 19.42 4.85 -2.00
CA LYS A 70 19.27 3.50 -2.54
C LYS A 70 17.95 2.88 -2.12
N LEU A 71 17.58 2.99 -0.84
CA LEU A 71 16.31 2.50 -0.28
C LEU A 71 15.11 3.07 -1.04
N ARG A 72 15.02 4.40 -1.18
CA ARG A 72 13.92 5.07 -1.88
C ARG A 72 13.82 4.63 -3.33
N ARG A 73 14.94 4.53 -4.03
CA ARG A 73 14.99 4.06 -5.42
C ARG A 73 14.57 2.60 -5.56
N CYS A 74 15.08 1.71 -4.71
CA CYS A 74 14.74 0.29 -4.72
C CYS A 74 13.27 0.07 -4.40
N PHE A 75 12.72 0.77 -3.40
CA PHE A 75 11.31 0.65 -3.04
C PHE A 75 10.40 1.09 -4.19
N LYS A 76 10.67 2.25 -4.79
CA LYS A 76 9.90 2.75 -5.94
C LYS A 76 10.02 1.83 -7.15
N ALA A 77 11.21 1.27 -7.43
CA ALA A 77 11.42 0.33 -8.51
C ALA A 77 10.67 -0.99 -8.30
N THR A 78 10.57 -1.46 -7.04
CA THR A 78 9.90 -2.72 -6.70
C THR A 78 8.38 -2.59 -6.68
N TYR A 79 7.85 -1.50 -6.11
CA TYR A 79 6.41 -1.35 -5.84
C TYR A 79 5.72 -0.26 -6.67
N GLY A 80 6.43 0.44 -7.54
CA GLY A 80 5.88 1.49 -8.39
C GLY A 80 5.47 2.77 -7.65
N LYS A 81 5.66 2.83 -6.33
CA LYS A 81 5.29 3.95 -5.45
C LYS A 81 6.45 4.31 -4.53
N THR A 82 6.55 5.59 -4.16
CA THR A 82 7.44 5.99 -3.08
C THR A 82 6.97 5.38 -1.74
N ILE A 83 7.87 5.26 -0.76
CA ILE A 83 7.52 4.79 0.59
C ILE A 83 6.39 5.64 1.18
N TYR A 84 6.47 6.97 1.04
CA TYR A 84 5.45 7.89 1.52
C TYR A 84 4.07 7.65 0.87
N GLU A 85 4.03 7.51 -0.45
CA GLU A 85 2.79 7.20 -1.18
C GLU A 85 2.20 5.86 -0.76
N TYR A 86 3.06 4.86 -0.55
CA TYR A 86 2.66 3.54 -0.10
C TYR A 86 2.03 3.58 1.30
N VAL A 87 2.72 4.19 2.27
CA VAL A 87 2.23 4.33 3.66
C VAL A 87 0.91 5.12 3.68
N ARG A 88 0.85 6.22 2.94
CA ARG A 88 -0.37 7.04 2.85
C ARG A 88 -1.54 6.24 2.27
N TYR A 89 -1.33 5.48 1.22
CA TYR A 89 -2.35 4.61 0.62
C TYR A 89 -2.84 3.57 1.63
N LYS A 90 -1.92 2.89 2.31
CA LYS A 90 -2.25 1.89 3.34
C LYS A 90 -3.01 2.49 4.54
N LYS A 91 -2.66 3.69 4.97
CA LYS A 91 -3.44 4.42 5.99
C LYS A 91 -4.87 4.72 5.52
N MET A 92 -5.06 5.02 4.24
CA MET A 92 -6.40 5.23 3.68
C MET A 92 -7.22 3.93 3.58
N GLU A 93 -6.59 2.80 3.30
CA GLU A 93 -7.27 1.49 3.41
C GLU A 93 -7.72 1.23 4.86
N GLN A 94 -6.91 1.57 5.85
CA GLN A 94 -7.28 1.47 7.25
C GLN A 94 -8.42 2.44 7.62
N ALA A 95 -8.43 3.65 7.04
CA ALA A 95 -9.53 4.60 7.21
C ALA A 95 -10.87 4.01 6.77
N ILE A 96 -10.91 3.30 5.65
CA ILE A 96 -12.12 2.61 5.18
C ILE A 96 -12.63 1.65 6.23
N ARG A 97 -11.76 0.85 6.87
CA ARG A 97 -12.14 -0.08 7.93
C ARG A 97 -12.77 0.64 9.12
N PHE A 98 -12.14 1.70 9.61
CA PHE A 98 -12.68 2.51 10.70
C PHE A 98 -14.03 3.17 10.36
N LEU A 99 -14.18 3.63 9.11
CA LEU A 99 -15.41 4.25 8.65
C LEU A 99 -16.57 3.26 8.51
N SER A 100 -16.27 2.01 8.17
CA SER A 100 -17.27 0.97 7.89
C SER A 100 -17.71 0.18 9.14
N HIS A 101 -16.85 0.04 10.15
CA HIS A 101 -17.05 -0.91 11.24
C HIS A 101 -17.02 -0.26 12.62
N ASP A 102 -16.49 0.95 12.74
CA ASP A 102 -16.30 1.61 14.03
C ASP A 102 -17.15 2.88 14.16
N GLU A 103 -17.62 3.15 15.36
CA GLU A 103 -18.30 4.40 15.71
C GLU A 103 -17.34 5.58 15.96
N MET A 104 -16.07 5.43 15.62
CA MET A 104 -15.07 6.48 15.79
C MET A 104 -15.47 7.74 15.05
N SER A 105 -15.32 8.89 15.69
CA SER A 105 -15.50 10.18 15.01
C SER A 105 -14.48 10.39 13.90
N ILE A 106 -14.80 11.20 12.90
CA ILE A 106 -13.87 11.55 11.81
C ILE A 106 -12.60 12.18 12.38
N HIS A 107 -12.73 12.97 13.45
CA HIS A 107 -11.59 13.56 14.15
C HIS A 107 -10.68 12.50 14.76
N ASN A 108 -11.24 11.51 15.47
CA ASN A 108 -10.47 10.43 16.07
C ASN A 108 -9.78 9.55 15.02
N ILE A 109 -10.46 9.26 13.90
CA ILE A 109 -9.85 8.54 12.77
C ILE A 109 -8.66 9.34 12.23
N ALA A 110 -8.82 10.64 11.98
CA ALA A 110 -7.74 11.49 11.50
C ALA A 110 -6.52 11.46 12.43
N THR A 111 -6.76 11.62 13.73
CA THR A 111 -5.69 11.58 14.76
C THR A 111 -5.00 10.22 14.79
N THR A 112 -5.75 9.14 14.81
CA THR A 112 -5.22 7.75 14.82
C THR A 112 -4.36 7.47 13.59
N LEU A 113 -4.73 8.01 12.43
CA LEU A 113 -3.97 7.87 11.19
C LEU A 113 -2.77 8.85 11.10
N GLY A 114 -2.61 9.73 12.10
CA GLY A 114 -1.49 10.69 12.17
C GLY A 114 -1.69 11.95 11.32
N TYR A 115 -2.94 12.34 11.06
CA TYR A 115 -3.26 13.62 10.43
C TYR A 115 -3.39 14.73 11.46
N GLU A 116 -2.88 15.92 11.15
CA GLU A 116 -2.95 17.08 12.03
C GLU A 116 -4.39 17.56 12.31
N SER A 117 -5.30 17.32 11.37
CA SER A 117 -6.70 17.71 11.49
C SER A 117 -7.63 16.82 10.68
N ALA A 118 -8.91 16.77 11.09
CA ALA A 118 -9.97 16.12 10.34
C ALA A 118 -10.13 16.70 8.92
N SER A 119 -9.87 17.99 8.75
CA SER A 119 -9.93 18.64 7.43
C SER A 119 -8.83 18.13 6.48
N LYS A 120 -7.58 18.02 6.95
CA LYS A 120 -6.47 17.48 6.16
C LYS A 120 -6.70 16.02 5.81
N PHE A 121 -7.19 15.22 6.75
CA PHE A 121 -7.60 13.85 6.50
C PHE A 121 -8.71 13.77 5.45
N SER A 122 -9.80 14.55 5.62
CA SER A 122 -10.95 14.52 4.71
C SER A 122 -10.57 14.93 3.28
N ALA A 123 -9.69 15.92 3.13
CA ALA A 123 -9.17 16.32 1.84
C ALA A 123 -8.34 15.22 1.18
N ALA A 124 -7.47 14.56 1.95
CA ALA A 124 -6.65 13.45 1.47
C ALA A 124 -7.50 12.23 1.09
N PHE A 125 -8.50 11.89 1.89
CA PHE A 125 -9.46 10.81 1.63
C PHE A 125 -10.26 11.08 0.36
N LYS A 126 -10.84 12.29 0.23
CA LYS A 126 -11.60 12.70 -0.95
C LYS A 126 -10.75 12.66 -2.22
N LYS A 127 -9.46 13.05 -2.13
CA LYS A 127 -8.54 13.00 -3.27
C LYS A 127 -8.34 11.57 -3.80
N ILE A 128 -8.37 10.57 -2.92
CA ILE A 128 -8.15 9.15 -3.28
C ILE A 128 -9.45 8.48 -3.72
N TYR A 129 -10.55 8.70 -2.99
CA TYR A 129 -11.80 7.97 -3.19
C TYR A 129 -12.92 8.78 -3.85
N GLY A 130 -12.72 10.06 -4.12
CA GLY A 130 -13.69 10.93 -4.79
C GLY A 130 -14.79 11.47 -3.89
N ILE A 131 -14.99 10.93 -2.68
CA ILE A 131 -16.02 11.35 -1.71
C ILE A 131 -15.40 11.64 -0.35
N THR A 132 -16.11 12.40 0.49
CA THR A 132 -15.65 12.70 1.85
C THR A 132 -15.83 11.49 2.78
N PRO A 133 -15.03 11.39 3.88
CA PRO A 133 -15.21 10.32 4.88
C PRO A 133 -16.63 10.25 5.45
N SER A 134 -17.25 11.41 5.70
CA SER A 134 -18.61 11.47 6.23
C SER A 134 -19.64 10.96 5.21
N ALA A 135 -19.49 11.29 3.93
CA ALA A 135 -20.35 10.77 2.87
C ALA A 135 -20.16 9.26 2.69
N PHE A 136 -18.90 8.78 2.75
CA PHE A 136 -18.59 7.35 2.70
C PHE A 136 -19.28 6.60 3.84
N ARG A 137 -19.14 7.07 5.10
CA ARG A 137 -19.81 6.45 6.26
C ARG A 137 -21.33 6.36 6.09
N LYS A 138 -21.97 7.42 5.61
CA LYS A 138 -23.42 7.42 5.38
C LYS A 138 -23.86 6.36 4.37
N SER A 139 -23.03 6.03 3.38
CA SER A 139 -23.36 5.00 2.38
C SER A 139 -23.34 3.58 2.93
N PHE A 140 -22.72 3.33 4.09
CA PHE A 140 -22.71 2.04 4.77
C PHE A 140 -23.84 1.88 5.81
N ASN A 141 -24.41 2.99 6.29
CA ASN A 141 -25.47 2.99 7.32
C ASN A 141 -26.87 3.02 6.69
N LEU A 142 -27.00 2.67 5.43
CA LEU A 142 -28.27 2.44 4.73
C LEU A 142 -28.58 0.94 4.70
#